data_e44234e0d24ef46d94874e9411fff7be
#
_entry.id   e44234e0d24ef46d94874e9411fff7be
#
_cell.length_a   1.000
_cell.length_b   1.000
_cell.length_c   1.000
_cell.angle_alpha   90.00
_cell.angle_beta   90.00
_cell.angle_gamma   90.00
#
_symmetry.space_group_name_H-M   'P 1'
#
loop_
_entity.id
_entity.type
_entity.pdbx_description
1 polymer ?
#
loop_
_entity_poly.entity_id
_entity_poly.type
_entity_poly.pdbx_seq_one_letter_code
_entity_poly.pdbx_strand_id
1 'polypeptide(L)'
;MKIKNIELAAERICQAVLRGEQIIIFADSDLDGVASATLMKETIDNLVSVLPENNKKEYPNVLAFFPDRHNEGYGLNDKALIFIKTKKILNFKPALLITLDCGITNYAEIESAKQSGFDVIIIDHHIPIGGQLPKADIIVDPKQPEDNFPFKEYCNTGLTFKLSQEILGDKMSSLLKESFLQLTALATISDMMIEEDENKDFILQGLANIEKSQRPALRALVEILGPQNFNSTRDLVSKMNGILNSSLMDDHVMLVYKYLIESNFEKAKIMANQFIEEHETRQREIISLTENIKYQLGDSPLDLIIFIGSPQYNIEYLGSVASRLANYYNKPVFLYEQHDEYSRGTVRVPKGCDAVKAMESCSYLLQTFGGHPAAAGFTVANENLEKFKEELIKYFSKISWQ
;
A
#
# COMPACT_ATOMS: atom_id res chain seq x y z
N MET A 1 25.63 0.96 11.29
CA MET A 1 24.49 0.72 12.23
C MET A 1 23.42 0.02 11.42
N LYS A 2 22.66 -0.92 12.00
CA LYS A 2 21.58 -1.63 11.31
C LYS A 2 20.22 -1.23 11.89
N ILE A 3 19.16 -1.39 11.13
CA ILE A 3 17.77 -1.24 11.59
C ILE A 3 17.53 -2.28 12.70
N LYS A 4 16.87 -1.89 13.76
CA LYS A 4 16.58 -2.76 14.91
C LYS A 4 15.86 -4.03 14.45
N ASN A 5 16.30 -5.16 14.93
CA ASN A 5 15.75 -6.51 14.67
C ASN A 5 15.87 -7.04 13.24
N ILE A 6 16.48 -6.34 12.28
CA ILE A 6 16.57 -6.82 10.89
C ILE A 6 17.31 -8.15 10.78
N GLU A 7 18.38 -8.34 11.58
CA GLU A 7 19.15 -9.59 11.63
C GLU A 7 18.32 -10.74 12.25
N LEU A 8 17.55 -10.45 13.30
CA LEU A 8 16.67 -11.43 13.92
C LEU A 8 15.54 -11.87 12.96
N ALA A 9 14.98 -10.94 12.19
CA ALA A 9 13.99 -11.25 11.17
C ALA A 9 14.60 -12.12 10.06
N ALA A 10 15.79 -11.76 9.57
CA ALA A 10 16.51 -12.55 8.57
C ALA A 10 16.78 -13.98 9.08
N GLU A 11 17.29 -14.13 10.30
CA GLU A 11 17.54 -15.43 10.91
C GLU A 11 16.26 -16.26 11.05
N ARG A 12 15.16 -15.65 11.55
CA ARG A 12 13.88 -16.37 11.73
C ARG A 12 13.28 -16.83 10.39
N ILE A 13 13.37 -16.01 9.34
CA ILE A 13 12.92 -16.38 7.99
C ILE A 13 13.80 -17.53 7.43
N CYS A 14 15.12 -17.43 7.58
CA CYS A 14 16.03 -18.52 7.18
C CYS A 14 15.70 -19.83 7.91
N GLN A 15 15.40 -19.78 9.21
CA GLN A 15 14.99 -20.95 9.99
C GLN A 15 13.68 -21.54 9.49
N ALA A 16 12.68 -20.69 9.15
CA ALA A 16 11.41 -21.16 8.59
C ALA A 16 11.62 -21.92 7.27
N VAL A 17 12.45 -21.37 6.38
CA VAL A 17 12.80 -22.01 5.11
C VAL A 17 13.52 -23.35 5.34
N LEU A 18 14.54 -23.39 6.21
CA LEU A 18 15.30 -24.62 6.50
C LEU A 18 14.45 -25.73 7.14
N ARG A 19 13.40 -25.36 7.87
CA ARG A 19 12.48 -26.29 8.52
C ARG A 19 11.30 -26.69 7.64
N GLY A 20 11.13 -26.06 6.46
CA GLY A 20 9.97 -26.26 5.59
C GLY A 20 8.67 -25.76 6.23
N GLU A 21 8.73 -24.72 7.07
CA GLU A 21 7.54 -24.16 7.72
C GLU A 21 6.59 -23.54 6.69
N GLN A 22 5.28 -23.50 6.99
CA GLN A 22 4.36 -22.67 6.23
C GLN A 22 4.66 -21.20 6.48
N ILE A 23 4.83 -20.42 5.42
CA ILE A 23 5.04 -18.97 5.49
C ILE A 23 3.84 -18.28 4.84
N ILE A 24 3.18 -17.43 5.58
CA ILE A 24 2.11 -16.59 5.08
C ILE A 24 2.61 -15.15 5.05
N ILE A 25 2.62 -14.54 3.89
CA ILE A 25 2.89 -13.12 3.67
C ILE A 25 1.54 -12.42 3.62
N PHE A 26 1.31 -11.45 4.49
CA PHE A 26 0.16 -10.57 4.43
C PHE A 26 0.66 -9.14 4.20
N ALA A 27 0.28 -8.53 3.10
CA ALA A 27 0.78 -7.21 2.71
C ALA A 27 -0.37 -6.26 2.40
N ASP A 28 -0.15 -4.95 2.56
CA ASP A 28 -1.13 -3.97 2.12
C ASP A 28 -1.33 -4.03 0.58
N SER A 29 -2.48 -3.58 0.09
CA SER A 29 -2.91 -3.79 -1.29
C SER A 29 -2.55 -2.65 -2.26
N ASP A 30 -1.74 -1.68 -1.84
CA ASP A 30 -1.15 -0.71 -2.77
C ASP A 30 0.18 -1.21 -3.36
N LEU A 31 0.80 -0.37 -4.19
CA LEU A 31 2.03 -0.79 -4.88
C LEU A 31 3.19 -1.06 -3.93
N ASP A 32 3.28 -0.36 -2.79
CA ASP A 32 4.35 -0.59 -1.82
C ASP A 32 4.20 -1.96 -1.14
N GLY A 33 3.01 -2.27 -0.62
CA GLY A 33 2.73 -3.58 -0.04
C GLY A 33 2.86 -4.71 -1.05
N VAL A 34 2.35 -4.54 -2.28
CA VAL A 34 2.44 -5.55 -3.35
C VAL A 34 3.89 -5.79 -3.80
N ALA A 35 4.69 -4.73 -3.96
CA ALA A 35 6.11 -4.84 -4.29
C ALA A 35 6.90 -5.50 -3.15
N SER A 36 6.59 -5.13 -1.89
CA SER A 36 7.16 -5.78 -0.70
C SER A 36 6.90 -7.29 -0.67
N ALA A 37 5.65 -7.70 -0.92
CA ALA A 37 5.28 -9.10 -0.99
C ALA A 37 6.01 -9.84 -2.12
N THR A 38 6.18 -9.18 -3.27
CA THR A 38 6.94 -9.70 -4.41
C THR A 38 8.40 -9.92 -4.04
N LEU A 39 9.06 -8.92 -3.45
CA LEU A 39 10.45 -9.04 -3.02
C LEU A 39 10.63 -10.15 -1.98
N MET A 40 9.75 -10.23 -0.99
CA MET A 40 9.83 -11.24 0.07
C MET A 40 9.65 -12.65 -0.50
N LYS A 41 8.65 -12.87 -1.37
CA LYS A 41 8.43 -14.16 -2.04
C LYS A 41 9.66 -14.59 -2.84
N GLU A 42 10.19 -13.70 -3.68
CA GLU A 42 11.37 -13.98 -4.50
C GLU A 42 12.64 -14.16 -3.66
N THR A 43 12.76 -13.47 -2.53
CA THR A 43 13.86 -13.67 -1.57
C THR A 43 13.83 -15.10 -1.01
N ILE A 44 12.65 -15.57 -0.59
CA ILE A 44 12.47 -16.93 -0.09
C ILE A 44 12.77 -17.95 -1.20
N ASP A 45 12.27 -17.75 -2.41
CA ASP A 45 12.52 -18.64 -3.55
C ASP A 45 14.01 -18.74 -3.90
N ASN A 46 14.70 -17.60 -3.91
CA ASN A 46 16.14 -17.57 -4.15
C ASN A 46 16.93 -18.22 -3.01
N LEU A 47 16.53 -17.99 -1.74
CA LEU A 47 17.15 -18.67 -0.60
C LEU A 47 17.04 -20.19 -0.74
N VAL A 48 15.85 -20.71 -1.08
CA VAL A 48 15.65 -22.16 -1.32
C VAL A 48 16.52 -22.66 -2.46
N SER A 49 16.66 -21.89 -3.55
CA SER A 49 17.43 -22.31 -4.72
C SER A 49 18.92 -22.52 -4.42
N VAL A 50 19.49 -21.73 -3.49
CA VAL A 50 20.90 -21.76 -3.12
C VAL A 50 21.21 -22.70 -1.94
N LEU A 51 20.19 -23.34 -1.34
CA LEU A 51 20.41 -24.35 -0.30
C LEU A 51 20.98 -25.64 -0.90
N PRO A 52 21.91 -26.31 -0.18
CA PRO A 52 22.37 -27.64 -0.55
C PRO A 52 21.21 -28.63 -0.65
N GLU A 53 21.24 -29.54 -1.62
CA GLU A 53 20.15 -30.53 -1.84
C GLU A 53 19.81 -31.35 -0.59
N ASN A 54 20.80 -31.68 0.22
CA ASN A 54 20.63 -32.43 1.47
C ASN A 54 19.85 -31.63 2.54
N ASN A 55 19.71 -30.32 2.37
CA ASN A 55 18.95 -29.41 3.26
C ASN A 55 17.58 -29.02 2.69
N LYS A 56 17.27 -29.42 1.46
CA LYS A 56 15.94 -29.23 0.85
C LYS A 56 15.00 -30.33 1.34
N LYS A 57 14.49 -30.20 2.58
CA LYS A 57 13.52 -31.19 3.11
C LYS A 57 12.20 -31.11 2.36
N GLU A 58 11.50 -30.04 2.48
CA GLU A 58 10.30 -29.70 1.72
C GLU A 58 10.39 -28.23 1.35
N TYR A 59 9.90 -27.87 0.17
CA TYR A 59 9.78 -26.46 -0.21
C TYR A 59 8.78 -25.80 0.75
N PRO A 60 9.11 -24.69 1.40
CA PRO A 60 8.15 -24.03 2.30
C PRO A 60 6.90 -23.65 1.52
N ASN A 61 5.74 -23.93 2.09
CA ASN A 61 4.48 -23.46 1.50
C ASN A 61 4.34 -21.95 1.75
N VAL A 62 4.64 -21.15 0.73
CA VAL A 62 4.60 -19.69 0.81
C VAL A 62 3.34 -19.18 0.13
N LEU A 63 2.46 -18.54 0.89
CA LEU A 63 1.23 -17.93 0.40
C LEU A 63 1.29 -16.42 0.64
N ALA A 64 0.81 -15.63 -0.33
CA ALA A 64 0.70 -14.19 -0.20
C ALA A 64 -0.77 -13.76 -0.27
N PHE A 65 -1.20 -12.92 0.67
CA PHE A 65 -2.56 -12.40 0.77
C PHE A 65 -2.54 -10.89 1.02
N PHE A 66 -3.64 -10.26 0.62
CA PHE A 66 -3.84 -8.82 0.70
C PHE A 66 -5.24 -8.51 1.23
N PRO A 67 -5.46 -7.40 1.94
CA PRO A 67 -6.78 -7.00 2.38
C PRO A 67 -7.67 -6.59 1.21
N ASP A 68 -8.93 -6.98 1.25
CA ASP A 68 -9.95 -6.35 0.42
C ASP A 68 -10.35 -5.01 1.07
N ARG A 69 -9.63 -3.94 0.70
CA ARG A 69 -9.83 -2.60 1.27
C ARG A 69 -11.27 -2.08 1.16
N HIS A 70 -12.03 -2.56 0.15
CA HIS A 70 -13.41 -2.14 -0.05
C HIS A 70 -14.38 -2.77 0.94
N ASN A 71 -14.21 -4.07 1.19
CA ASN A 71 -15.12 -4.86 2.01
C ASN A 71 -14.63 -5.06 3.45
N GLU A 72 -13.33 -4.92 3.69
CA GLU A 72 -12.69 -5.29 4.95
C GLU A 72 -11.95 -4.14 5.64
N GLY A 73 -11.54 -3.12 4.89
CA GLY A 73 -10.75 -2.00 5.39
C GLY A 73 -9.24 -2.19 5.22
N TYR A 74 -8.47 -1.33 5.87
CA TYR A 74 -7.02 -1.30 5.77
C TYR A 74 -6.35 -2.29 6.71
N GLY A 75 -5.16 -2.79 6.31
CA GLY A 75 -4.26 -3.56 7.13
C GLY A 75 -4.80 -4.94 7.53
N LEU A 76 -4.16 -5.55 8.50
CA LEU A 76 -4.59 -6.83 9.07
C LEU A 76 -5.83 -6.60 9.93
N ASN A 77 -6.99 -7.02 9.44
CA ASN A 77 -8.28 -6.90 10.12
C ASN A 77 -8.86 -8.27 10.46
N ASP A 78 -9.94 -8.32 11.25
CA ASP A 78 -10.53 -9.57 11.70
C ASP A 78 -10.96 -10.50 10.57
N LYS A 79 -11.52 -9.96 9.47
CA LYS A 79 -11.96 -10.76 8.32
C LYS A 79 -10.78 -11.37 7.59
N ALA A 80 -9.75 -10.56 7.30
CA ALA A 80 -8.50 -11.03 6.71
C ALA A 80 -7.83 -12.09 7.60
N LEU A 81 -7.82 -11.89 8.91
CA LEU A 81 -7.25 -12.85 9.84
C LEU A 81 -8.04 -14.17 9.88
N ILE A 82 -9.37 -14.13 9.84
CA ILE A 82 -10.20 -15.33 9.71
C ILE A 82 -9.84 -16.07 8.43
N PHE A 83 -9.74 -15.35 7.29
CA PHE A 83 -9.33 -15.94 6.01
C PHE A 83 -7.95 -16.61 6.10
N ILE A 84 -6.95 -15.92 6.63
CA ILE A 84 -5.58 -16.45 6.82
C ILE A 84 -5.61 -17.73 7.67
N LYS A 85 -6.40 -17.76 8.75
CA LYS A 85 -6.55 -18.93 9.60
C LYS A 85 -7.12 -20.13 8.86
N THR A 86 -8.02 -19.93 7.89
CA THR A 86 -8.55 -21.03 7.06
C THR A 86 -7.51 -21.61 6.12
N LYS A 87 -6.50 -20.83 5.72
CA LYS A 87 -5.41 -21.25 4.84
C LYS A 87 -4.23 -21.89 5.61
N LYS A 88 -4.24 -21.83 6.96
CA LYS A 88 -3.23 -22.48 7.78
C LYS A 88 -3.36 -23.99 7.67
N ILE A 89 -2.30 -24.65 7.24
CA ILE A 89 -2.24 -26.11 7.16
C ILE A 89 -2.05 -26.64 8.59
N LEU A 90 -3.02 -27.43 9.09
CA LEU A 90 -3.07 -27.92 10.48
C LEU A 90 -1.81 -28.66 10.95
N ASN A 91 -1.09 -29.28 10.02
CA ASN A 91 0.11 -30.08 10.31
C ASN A 91 1.41 -29.27 10.31
N PHE A 92 1.39 -28.01 9.87
CA PHE A 92 2.53 -27.11 9.92
C PHE A 92 2.54 -26.38 11.26
N LYS A 93 3.47 -26.72 12.13
CA LYS A 93 3.76 -26.00 13.38
C LYS A 93 5.27 -25.92 13.57
N PRO A 94 5.82 -24.72 13.81
CA PRO A 94 5.15 -23.42 13.75
C PRO A 94 4.79 -23.00 12.30
N ALA A 95 3.85 -22.07 12.14
CA ALA A 95 3.60 -21.34 10.89
C ALA A 95 4.04 -19.89 11.09
N LEU A 96 4.73 -19.32 10.11
CA LEU A 96 5.24 -17.96 10.15
C LEU A 96 4.28 -17.03 9.41
N LEU A 97 3.80 -15.98 10.07
CA LEU A 97 3.08 -14.86 9.46
C LEU A 97 4.05 -13.68 9.36
N ILE A 98 4.23 -13.17 8.15
CA ILE A 98 5.00 -11.95 7.88
C ILE A 98 4.02 -10.88 7.40
N THR A 99 3.84 -9.80 8.16
CA THR A 99 3.08 -8.64 7.70
C THR A 99 4.03 -7.63 7.06
N LEU A 100 3.62 -7.07 5.93
CA LEU A 100 4.38 -6.11 5.13
C LEU A 100 3.54 -4.87 4.88
N ASP A 101 4.08 -3.69 5.16
CA ASP A 101 3.41 -2.41 4.95
C ASP A 101 2.11 -2.26 5.78
N CYS A 102 2.03 -3.02 6.84
CA CYS A 102 0.94 -3.00 7.83
C CYS A 102 1.34 -3.83 9.05
N GLY A 103 0.57 -3.69 10.11
CA GLY A 103 0.74 -4.52 11.31
C GLY A 103 1.14 -3.72 12.54
N ILE A 104 1.88 -2.63 12.40
CA ILE A 104 2.41 -1.86 13.54
C ILE A 104 1.30 -1.26 14.44
N THR A 105 0.10 -1.09 13.90
CA THR A 105 -1.06 -0.56 14.61
C THR A 105 -2.15 -1.62 14.88
N ASN A 106 -1.95 -2.86 14.45
CA ASN A 106 -2.94 -3.94 14.51
C ASN A 106 -2.76 -4.82 15.77
N TYR A 107 -2.92 -4.22 16.96
CA TYR A 107 -2.61 -4.86 18.25
C TYR A 107 -3.44 -6.12 18.52
N ALA A 108 -4.75 -6.04 18.33
CA ALA A 108 -5.67 -7.14 18.62
C ALA A 108 -5.52 -8.29 17.62
N GLU A 109 -5.37 -7.95 16.35
CA GLU A 109 -5.22 -8.92 15.25
C GLU A 109 -3.90 -9.68 15.38
N ILE A 110 -2.80 -9.00 15.70
CA ILE A 110 -1.50 -9.63 15.94
C ILE A 110 -1.58 -10.57 17.16
N GLU A 111 -2.20 -10.14 18.26
CA GLU A 111 -2.40 -11.02 19.42
C GLU A 111 -3.27 -12.24 19.06
N SER A 112 -4.32 -12.05 18.27
CA SER A 112 -5.18 -13.15 17.78
C SER A 112 -4.45 -14.11 16.83
N ALA A 113 -3.53 -13.59 15.97
CA ALA A 113 -2.66 -14.43 15.15
C ALA A 113 -1.73 -15.30 16.01
N LYS A 114 -1.12 -14.71 17.05
CA LYS A 114 -0.26 -15.42 18.01
C LYS A 114 -1.02 -16.53 18.73
N GLN A 115 -2.23 -16.22 19.25
CA GLN A 115 -3.09 -17.20 19.91
C GLN A 115 -3.50 -18.35 18.97
N SER A 116 -3.52 -18.09 17.66
CA SER A 116 -3.79 -19.09 16.62
C SER A 116 -2.54 -19.94 16.27
N GLY A 117 -1.40 -19.70 16.94
CA GLY A 117 -0.17 -20.47 16.80
C GLY A 117 0.67 -20.05 15.59
N PHE A 118 0.62 -18.77 15.20
CA PHE A 118 1.62 -18.17 14.32
C PHE A 118 2.78 -17.59 15.14
N ASP A 119 4.00 -17.72 14.62
CA ASP A 119 5.04 -16.75 14.91
C ASP A 119 4.82 -15.55 13.99
N VAL A 120 5.00 -14.32 14.48
CA VAL A 120 4.67 -13.11 13.73
C VAL A 120 5.87 -12.21 13.59
N ILE A 121 6.20 -11.86 12.35
CA ILE A 121 7.17 -10.81 11.99
C ILE A 121 6.39 -9.65 11.37
N ILE A 122 6.61 -8.43 11.88
CA ILE A 122 6.09 -7.19 11.29
C ILE A 122 7.26 -6.49 10.61
N ILE A 123 7.08 -6.14 9.33
CA ILE A 123 7.97 -5.24 8.58
C ILE A 123 7.09 -4.08 8.15
N ASP A 124 7.30 -2.92 8.75
CA ASP A 124 6.42 -1.77 8.57
C ASP A 124 7.23 -0.47 8.62
N HIS A 125 6.67 0.60 8.11
CA HIS A 125 7.29 1.93 8.09
C HIS A 125 6.36 3.01 8.66
N HIS A 126 5.16 2.64 9.07
CA HIS A 126 4.19 3.56 9.67
C HIS A 126 4.58 3.92 11.10
N ILE A 127 4.05 5.06 11.58
CA ILE A 127 4.36 5.55 12.93
C ILE A 127 3.56 4.76 13.97
N PRO A 128 4.22 4.11 14.95
CA PRO A 128 3.53 3.47 16.06
C PRO A 128 2.70 4.47 16.88
N ILE A 129 1.41 4.19 17.09
CA ILE A 129 0.51 5.08 17.83
C ILE A 129 0.93 5.16 19.30
N GLY A 130 1.24 6.37 19.77
CA GLY A 130 1.68 6.60 21.14
C GLY A 130 2.97 5.86 21.51
N GLY A 131 3.76 5.41 20.54
CA GLY A 131 4.97 4.63 20.76
C GLY A 131 4.72 3.20 21.25
N GLN A 132 3.47 2.73 21.24
CA GLN A 132 3.13 1.37 21.59
C GLN A 132 3.42 0.41 20.43
N LEU A 133 3.80 -0.82 20.74
CA LEU A 133 4.07 -1.86 19.75
C LEU A 133 3.13 -3.04 19.96
N PRO A 134 2.66 -3.69 18.89
CA PRO A 134 1.93 -4.96 18.99
C PRO A 134 2.82 -6.09 19.51
N LYS A 135 2.22 -7.15 20.07
CA LYS A 135 2.92 -8.30 20.65
C LYS A 135 3.43 -9.29 19.60
N ALA A 136 4.02 -8.81 18.51
CA ALA A 136 4.70 -9.64 17.53
C ALA A 136 6.00 -10.22 18.10
N ASP A 137 6.52 -11.30 17.49
CA ASP A 137 7.80 -11.87 17.91
C ASP A 137 8.96 -10.99 17.48
N ILE A 138 8.87 -10.40 16.28
CA ILE A 138 9.90 -9.54 15.72
C ILE A 138 9.21 -8.37 15.01
N ILE A 139 9.72 -7.16 15.23
CA ILE A 139 9.28 -5.94 14.55
C ILE A 139 10.50 -5.28 13.92
N VAL A 140 10.45 -5.05 12.63
CA VAL A 140 11.42 -4.29 11.84
C VAL A 140 10.72 -3.03 11.34
N ASP A 141 10.95 -1.94 12.03
CA ASP A 141 10.41 -0.63 11.69
C ASP A 141 11.40 0.43 12.17
N PRO A 142 11.97 1.25 11.28
CA PRO A 142 12.91 2.30 11.69
C PRO A 142 12.30 3.34 12.63
N LYS A 143 10.95 3.49 12.62
CA LYS A 143 10.22 4.44 13.48
C LYS A 143 9.81 3.84 14.84
N GLN A 144 10.12 2.56 15.08
CA GLN A 144 9.85 1.92 16.37
C GLN A 144 10.69 2.54 17.50
N PRO A 145 10.20 2.53 18.77
CA PRO A 145 11.00 2.98 19.90
C PRO A 145 12.36 2.29 20.00
N GLU A 146 13.38 3.07 20.40
CA GLU A 146 14.76 2.60 20.58
C GLU A 146 15.47 2.13 19.29
N ASP A 147 14.89 2.30 18.11
CA ASP A 147 15.64 2.16 16.87
C ASP A 147 16.55 3.37 16.69
N ASN A 148 17.86 3.11 16.53
CA ASN A 148 18.89 4.14 16.39
C ASN A 148 19.41 4.27 14.96
N PHE A 149 18.79 3.60 13.98
CA PHE A 149 19.18 3.75 12.58
C PHE A 149 18.90 5.20 12.13
N PRO A 150 19.87 5.86 11.48
CA PRO A 150 19.77 7.31 11.25
C PRO A 150 18.64 7.70 10.29
N PHE A 151 18.43 6.92 9.23
CA PHE A 151 17.39 7.17 8.23
C PHE A 151 16.11 6.42 8.55
N LYS A 152 14.97 7.12 8.61
CA LYS A 152 13.68 6.57 9.06
C LYS A 152 12.63 6.48 7.93
N GLU A 153 12.86 7.17 6.83
CA GLU A 153 11.83 7.48 5.84
C GLU A 153 11.91 6.51 4.63
N TYR A 154 11.93 5.21 4.91
CA TYR A 154 11.78 4.20 3.87
C TYR A 154 10.31 3.97 3.51
N CYS A 155 10.03 3.60 2.26
CA CYS A 155 8.85 2.81 1.96
C CYS A 155 9.07 1.36 2.43
N ASN A 156 8.01 0.58 2.54
CA ASN A 156 8.12 -0.79 3.04
C ASN A 156 8.90 -1.71 2.08
N THR A 157 8.81 -1.48 0.77
CA THR A 157 9.62 -2.19 -0.23
C THR A 157 11.12 -1.93 -0.01
N GLY A 158 11.50 -0.71 0.38
CA GLY A 158 12.88 -0.38 0.73
C GLY A 158 13.38 -1.16 1.95
N LEU A 159 12.57 -1.28 2.99
CA LEU A 159 12.87 -2.11 4.16
C LEU A 159 12.96 -3.59 3.80
N THR A 160 12.03 -4.09 3.00
CA THR A 160 12.03 -5.47 2.52
C THR A 160 13.26 -5.76 1.66
N PHE A 161 13.71 -4.81 0.83
CA PHE A 161 14.95 -4.91 0.08
C PHE A 161 16.18 -5.03 1.00
N LYS A 162 16.28 -4.20 2.04
CA LYS A 162 17.38 -4.29 3.04
C LYS A 162 17.35 -5.64 3.76
N LEU A 163 16.18 -6.13 4.14
CA LEU A 163 16.03 -7.45 4.75
C LEU A 163 16.42 -8.57 3.77
N SER A 164 16.05 -8.44 2.50
CA SER A 164 16.45 -9.39 1.44
C SER A 164 17.97 -9.45 1.26
N GLN A 165 18.64 -8.31 1.36
CA GLN A 165 20.11 -8.24 1.36
C GLN A 165 20.72 -8.93 2.58
N GLU A 166 20.11 -8.79 3.77
CA GLU A 166 20.55 -9.49 4.98
C GLU A 166 20.37 -11.01 4.87
N ILE A 167 19.23 -11.46 4.30
CA ILE A 167 18.93 -12.89 4.11
C ILE A 167 19.85 -13.54 3.07
N LEU A 168 20.03 -12.92 1.92
CA LEU A 168 20.76 -13.51 0.79
C LEU A 168 22.27 -13.23 0.82
N GLY A 169 22.68 -12.08 1.39
CA GLY A 169 24.09 -11.68 1.42
C GLY A 169 24.75 -11.76 0.04
N ASP A 170 25.93 -12.37 0.00
CA ASP A 170 26.69 -12.58 -1.26
C ASP A 170 26.02 -13.51 -2.28
N LYS A 171 24.93 -14.18 -1.90
CA LYS A 171 24.14 -15.04 -2.80
C LYS A 171 23.16 -14.27 -3.65
N MET A 172 22.89 -12.97 -3.34
CA MET A 172 22.06 -12.11 -4.16
C MET A 172 22.78 -11.79 -5.48
N SER A 173 22.29 -12.33 -6.58
CA SER A 173 22.87 -12.03 -7.90
C SER A 173 22.67 -10.56 -8.27
N SER A 174 23.54 -10.01 -9.15
CA SER A 174 23.43 -8.64 -9.64
C SER A 174 22.09 -8.39 -10.37
N LEU A 175 21.61 -9.38 -11.12
CA LEU A 175 20.33 -9.30 -11.82
C LEU A 175 19.14 -9.24 -10.85
N LEU A 176 19.17 -10.06 -9.79
CA LEU A 176 18.14 -10.03 -8.76
C LEU A 176 18.15 -8.70 -8.03
N LYS A 177 19.34 -8.21 -7.66
CA LYS A 177 19.51 -6.91 -7.01
C LYS A 177 18.97 -5.77 -7.87
N GLU A 178 19.28 -5.76 -9.17
CA GLU A 178 18.76 -4.75 -10.11
C GLU A 178 17.23 -4.82 -10.20
N SER A 179 16.67 -6.02 -10.34
CA SER A 179 15.23 -6.23 -10.38
C SER A 179 14.52 -5.76 -9.11
N PHE A 180 15.12 -6.02 -7.93
CA PHE A 180 14.58 -5.54 -6.65
C PHE A 180 14.66 -4.02 -6.53
N LEU A 181 15.77 -3.41 -6.93
CA LEU A 181 15.93 -1.95 -6.95
C LEU A 181 14.93 -1.27 -7.87
N GLN A 182 14.56 -1.88 -9.00
CA GLN A 182 13.52 -1.35 -9.87
C GLN A 182 12.17 -1.27 -9.17
N LEU A 183 11.74 -2.34 -8.50
CA LEU A 183 10.49 -2.34 -7.72
C LEU A 183 10.57 -1.39 -6.52
N THR A 184 11.72 -1.34 -5.83
CA THR A 184 11.94 -0.42 -4.72
C THR A 184 11.82 1.04 -5.16
N ALA A 185 12.39 1.39 -6.31
CA ALA A 185 12.26 2.75 -6.86
C ALA A 185 10.82 3.10 -7.22
N LEU A 186 10.09 2.17 -7.86
CA LEU A 186 8.67 2.37 -8.19
C LEU A 186 7.83 2.58 -6.92
N ALA A 187 8.03 1.74 -5.90
CA ALA A 187 7.31 1.83 -4.64
C ALA A 187 7.64 3.12 -3.87
N THR A 188 8.92 3.48 -3.74
CA THR A 188 9.37 4.72 -3.08
C THR A 188 8.71 5.96 -3.69
N ILE A 189 8.60 5.99 -5.03
CA ILE A 189 7.94 7.08 -5.75
C ILE A 189 6.42 7.03 -5.58
N SER A 190 5.83 5.83 -5.61
CA SER A 190 4.38 5.63 -5.47
C SER A 190 3.88 6.05 -4.11
N ASP A 191 4.61 5.70 -3.06
CA ASP A 191 4.31 6.04 -1.67
C ASP A 191 4.74 7.46 -1.27
N MET A 192 5.20 8.26 -2.25
CA MET A 192 5.57 9.66 -2.09
C MET A 192 6.64 9.91 -1.00
N MET A 193 7.53 8.95 -0.77
CA MET A 193 8.60 9.08 0.21
C MET A 193 9.59 10.17 -0.17
N ILE A 194 10.26 10.74 0.83
CA ILE A 194 11.29 11.77 0.59
C ILE A 194 12.43 11.18 -0.26
N GLU A 195 12.87 11.94 -1.26
CA GLU A 195 13.93 11.53 -2.19
C GLU A 195 15.32 11.97 -1.70
N GLU A 196 15.64 11.59 -0.47
CA GLU A 196 16.91 11.90 0.21
C GLU A 196 17.58 10.61 0.67
N ASP A 197 18.85 10.70 1.05
CA ASP A 197 19.65 9.60 1.59
C ASP A 197 19.50 8.30 0.76
N GLU A 198 19.24 7.16 1.39
CA GLU A 198 19.14 5.88 0.73
C GLU A 198 17.98 5.79 -0.26
N ASN A 199 16.87 6.52 -0.05
CA ASN A 199 15.76 6.56 -1.01
C ASN A 199 16.19 7.15 -2.35
N LYS A 200 17.03 8.19 -2.32
CA LYS A 200 17.62 8.77 -3.53
C LYS A 200 18.47 7.76 -4.28
N ASP A 201 19.26 6.99 -3.56
CA ASP A 201 20.10 5.95 -4.16
C ASP A 201 19.25 4.82 -4.75
N PHE A 202 18.19 4.39 -4.06
CA PHE A 202 17.24 3.41 -4.58
C PHE A 202 16.58 3.88 -5.87
N ILE A 203 16.11 5.12 -5.91
CA ILE A 203 15.48 5.70 -7.10
C ILE A 203 16.51 5.79 -8.25
N LEU A 204 17.69 6.35 -8.01
CA LEU A 204 18.71 6.50 -9.05
C LEU A 204 19.14 5.15 -9.64
N GLN A 205 19.43 4.17 -8.79
CA GLN A 205 19.87 2.84 -9.24
C GLN A 205 18.72 2.05 -9.88
N GLY A 206 17.51 2.10 -9.31
CA GLY A 206 16.37 1.37 -9.83
C GLY A 206 15.87 1.91 -11.18
N LEU A 207 15.96 3.21 -11.42
CA LEU A 207 15.53 3.81 -12.68
C LEU A 207 16.60 3.79 -13.76
N ALA A 208 17.88 3.60 -13.44
CA ALA A 208 19.00 3.69 -14.39
C ALA A 208 18.81 2.82 -15.64
N ASN A 209 18.23 1.62 -15.48
CA ASN A 209 18.02 0.65 -16.55
C ASN A 209 16.55 0.18 -16.65
N ILE A 210 15.59 0.94 -16.12
CA ILE A 210 14.18 0.50 -16.07
C ILE A 210 13.63 0.19 -17.47
N GLU A 211 14.05 0.96 -18.49
CA GLU A 211 13.65 0.75 -19.89
C GLU A 211 14.19 -0.56 -20.49
N LYS A 212 15.21 -1.13 -19.89
CA LYS A 212 15.84 -2.41 -20.28
C LYS A 212 15.62 -3.51 -19.25
N SER A 213 14.59 -3.35 -18.43
CA SER A 213 14.29 -4.31 -17.35
C SER A 213 14.25 -5.74 -17.85
N GLN A 214 14.87 -6.65 -17.10
CA GLN A 214 14.81 -8.08 -17.37
C GLN A 214 13.60 -8.74 -16.68
N ARG A 215 12.91 -8.04 -15.79
CA ARG A 215 11.66 -8.51 -15.18
C ARG A 215 10.55 -8.53 -16.23
N PRO A 216 9.94 -9.68 -16.56
CA PRO A 216 8.94 -9.78 -17.63
C PRO A 216 7.79 -8.77 -17.49
N ALA A 217 7.31 -8.55 -16.28
CA ALA A 217 6.25 -7.57 -15.98
C ALA A 217 6.68 -6.13 -16.35
N LEU A 218 7.81 -5.65 -15.84
CA LEU A 218 8.26 -4.29 -16.13
C LEU A 218 8.63 -4.11 -17.60
N ARG A 219 9.28 -5.12 -18.19
CA ARG A 219 9.61 -5.14 -19.61
C ARG A 219 8.36 -5.05 -20.49
N ALA A 220 7.29 -5.79 -20.15
CA ALA A 220 6.02 -5.75 -20.88
C ALA A 220 5.38 -4.36 -20.84
N LEU A 221 5.33 -3.73 -19.67
CA LEU A 221 4.82 -2.35 -19.55
C LEU A 221 5.66 -1.36 -20.36
N VAL A 222 6.98 -1.41 -20.24
CA VAL A 222 7.90 -0.53 -20.98
C VAL A 222 7.72 -0.71 -22.49
N GLU A 223 7.62 -1.95 -22.98
CA GLU A 223 7.43 -2.21 -24.42
C GLU A 223 6.11 -1.67 -24.93
N ILE A 224 5.00 -1.85 -24.19
CA ILE A 224 3.67 -1.40 -24.61
C ILE A 224 3.56 0.12 -24.52
N LEU A 225 4.06 0.74 -23.45
CA LEU A 225 3.98 2.18 -23.24
C LEU A 225 4.89 2.95 -24.22
N GLY A 226 6.02 2.37 -24.63
CA GLY A 226 7.00 2.97 -25.52
C GLY A 226 7.70 4.16 -24.87
N PRO A 227 8.93 4.00 -24.35
CA PRO A 227 9.65 5.09 -23.63
C PRO A 227 9.73 6.39 -24.41
N GLN A 228 9.81 6.32 -25.74
CA GLN A 228 9.85 7.47 -26.64
C GLN A 228 8.59 8.34 -26.60
N ASN A 229 7.50 7.87 -26.02
CA ASN A 229 6.25 8.62 -25.85
C ASN A 229 6.25 9.51 -24.60
N PHE A 230 7.34 9.50 -23.81
CA PHE A 230 7.48 10.23 -22.55
C PHE A 230 8.64 11.21 -22.61
N ASN A 231 8.51 12.35 -21.92
CA ASN A 231 9.55 13.38 -21.88
C ASN A 231 10.75 12.98 -21.02
N SER A 232 10.53 12.08 -20.07
CA SER A 232 11.56 11.58 -19.15
C SER A 232 11.23 10.17 -18.64
N THR A 233 12.24 9.47 -18.14
CA THR A 233 12.05 8.20 -17.42
C THR A 233 11.11 8.36 -16.23
N ARG A 234 11.11 9.54 -15.60
CA ARG A 234 10.21 9.84 -14.48
C ARG A 234 8.74 9.86 -14.90
N ASP A 235 8.43 10.43 -16.07
CA ASP A 235 7.07 10.44 -16.60
C ASP A 235 6.59 9.02 -16.94
N LEU A 236 7.46 8.22 -17.56
CA LEU A 236 7.20 6.80 -17.82
C LEU A 236 6.89 6.06 -16.51
N VAL A 237 7.71 6.24 -15.49
CA VAL A 237 7.53 5.61 -14.17
C VAL A 237 6.25 6.07 -13.49
N SER A 238 5.91 7.36 -13.58
CA SER A 238 4.64 7.87 -13.07
C SER A 238 3.43 7.19 -13.73
N LYS A 239 3.50 6.96 -15.04
CA LYS A 239 2.45 6.21 -15.76
C LYS A 239 2.42 4.73 -15.35
N MET A 240 3.59 4.09 -15.21
CA MET A 240 3.70 2.70 -14.75
C MET A 240 3.10 2.56 -13.33
N ASN A 241 3.42 3.45 -12.41
CA ASN A 241 2.88 3.45 -11.06
C ASN A 241 1.35 3.60 -11.06
N GLY A 242 0.81 4.49 -11.91
CA GLY A 242 -0.64 4.64 -12.07
C GLY A 242 -1.34 3.35 -12.53
N ILE A 243 -0.69 2.57 -13.39
CA ILE A 243 -1.19 1.28 -13.89
C ILE A 243 -1.04 0.19 -12.82
N LEU A 244 0.10 0.13 -12.15
CA LEU A 244 0.39 -0.88 -11.12
C LEU A 244 -0.37 -0.65 -9.80
N ASN A 245 -0.89 0.55 -9.56
CA ASN A 245 -1.84 0.81 -8.46
C ASN A 245 -3.28 0.39 -8.82
N SER A 246 -3.43 -0.78 -9.43
CA SER A 246 -4.72 -1.41 -9.70
C SER A 246 -5.28 -2.04 -8.44
N SER A 247 -6.60 -1.92 -8.24
CA SER A 247 -7.33 -2.57 -7.13
C SER A 247 -7.84 -3.98 -7.48
N LEU A 248 -7.53 -4.47 -8.67
CA LEU A 248 -8.01 -5.79 -9.14
C LEU A 248 -7.45 -6.92 -8.26
N MET A 249 -8.37 -7.73 -7.74
CA MET A 249 -8.08 -8.79 -6.79
C MET A 249 -8.88 -10.07 -7.11
N ASP A 250 -8.34 -11.22 -6.73
CA ASP A 250 -8.98 -12.52 -6.84
C ASP A 250 -8.65 -13.37 -5.60
N ASP A 251 -9.66 -13.68 -4.78
CA ASP A 251 -9.54 -14.46 -3.52
C ASP A 251 -8.38 -13.97 -2.62
N HIS A 252 -8.39 -12.68 -2.26
CA HIS A 252 -7.34 -12.02 -1.45
C HIS A 252 -5.95 -12.02 -2.08
N VAL A 253 -5.84 -12.20 -3.37
CA VAL A 253 -4.56 -12.08 -4.08
C VAL A 253 -4.66 -10.98 -5.13
N MET A 254 -3.86 -9.92 -4.97
CA MET A 254 -3.78 -8.84 -5.94
C MET A 254 -3.32 -9.34 -7.30
N LEU A 255 -4.03 -8.95 -8.37
CA LEU A 255 -3.63 -9.36 -9.72
C LEU A 255 -2.27 -8.73 -10.10
N VAL A 256 -1.95 -7.54 -9.58
CA VAL A 256 -0.63 -6.92 -9.75
C VAL A 256 0.47 -7.77 -9.12
N TYR A 257 0.23 -8.40 -7.96
CA TYR A 257 1.19 -9.36 -7.39
C TYR A 257 1.41 -10.56 -8.33
N LYS A 258 0.32 -11.18 -8.82
CA LYS A 258 0.41 -12.28 -9.82
C LYS A 258 1.19 -11.84 -11.07
N TYR A 259 1.00 -10.61 -11.50
CA TYR A 259 1.71 -10.00 -12.62
C TYR A 259 3.20 -9.82 -12.37
N LEU A 260 3.57 -9.24 -11.23
CA LEU A 260 4.96 -8.95 -10.90
C LEU A 260 5.82 -10.21 -10.76
N ILE A 261 5.24 -11.33 -10.32
CA ILE A 261 5.93 -12.63 -10.22
C ILE A 261 5.83 -13.49 -11.49
N GLU A 262 5.09 -13.06 -12.53
CA GLU A 262 4.95 -13.84 -13.78
C GLU A 262 6.29 -13.91 -14.52
N SER A 263 6.76 -15.11 -14.76
CA SER A 263 8.05 -15.39 -15.45
C SER A 263 7.92 -15.45 -16.97
N ASN A 264 6.73 -15.70 -17.49
CA ASN A 264 6.48 -15.76 -18.92
C ASN A 264 6.16 -14.39 -19.49
N PHE A 265 7.00 -13.89 -20.39
CA PHE A 265 6.87 -12.56 -20.98
C PHE A 265 5.56 -12.35 -21.74
N GLU A 266 5.11 -13.33 -22.53
CA GLU A 266 3.86 -13.20 -23.31
C GLU A 266 2.63 -13.14 -22.40
N LYS A 267 2.62 -13.91 -21.32
CA LYS A 267 1.57 -13.81 -20.29
C LYS A 267 1.61 -12.45 -19.59
N ALA A 268 2.80 -12.00 -19.20
CA ALA A 268 2.96 -10.68 -18.61
C ALA A 268 2.45 -9.58 -19.55
N LYS A 269 2.69 -9.69 -20.87
CA LYS A 269 2.20 -8.73 -21.86
C LYS A 269 0.66 -8.71 -21.98
N ILE A 270 0.02 -9.88 -21.90
CA ILE A 270 -1.45 -9.96 -21.86
C ILE A 270 -1.99 -9.27 -20.61
N MET A 271 -1.43 -9.56 -19.43
CA MET A 271 -1.84 -8.95 -18.16
C MET A 271 -1.59 -7.43 -18.17
N ALA A 272 -0.46 -6.98 -18.71
CA ALA A 272 -0.15 -5.55 -18.84
C ALA A 272 -1.22 -4.79 -19.63
N ASN A 273 -1.70 -5.34 -20.76
CA ASN A 273 -2.77 -4.71 -21.53
C ASN A 273 -4.07 -4.62 -20.73
N GLN A 274 -4.42 -5.62 -19.91
CA GLN A 274 -5.60 -5.57 -19.04
C GLN A 274 -5.48 -4.45 -17.99
N PHE A 275 -4.32 -4.30 -17.35
CA PHE A 275 -4.09 -3.21 -16.38
C PHE A 275 -4.10 -1.83 -17.04
N ILE A 276 -3.57 -1.71 -18.25
CA ILE A 276 -3.61 -0.45 -19.01
C ILE A 276 -5.05 -0.06 -19.34
N GLU A 277 -5.85 -1.01 -19.84
CA GLU A 277 -7.26 -0.77 -20.16
C GLU A 277 -8.09 -0.39 -18.92
N GLU A 278 -7.89 -1.09 -17.81
CA GLU A 278 -8.50 -0.78 -16.50
C GLU A 278 -8.10 0.63 -16.04
N HIS A 279 -6.80 0.95 -16.06
CA HIS A 279 -6.30 2.27 -15.68
C HIS A 279 -6.87 3.38 -16.56
N GLU A 280 -6.94 3.20 -17.88
CA GLU A 280 -7.50 4.20 -18.80
C GLU A 280 -9.00 4.39 -18.58
N THR A 281 -9.72 3.32 -18.32
CA THR A 281 -11.15 3.39 -17.99
C THR A 281 -11.35 4.16 -16.70
N ARG A 282 -10.62 3.82 -15.65
CA ARG A 282 -10.64 4.53 -14.37
C ARG A 282 -10.29 6.02 -14.52
N GLN A 283 -9.31 6.37 -15.34
CA GLN A 283 -8.95 7.77 -15.60
C GLN A 283 -10.07 8.52 -16.33
N ARG A 284 -10.74 7.89 -17.31
CA ARG A 284 -11.90 8.49 -18.00
C ARG A 284 -13.03 8.77 -17.01
N GLU A 285 -13.36 7.83 -16.13
CA GLU A 285 -14.40 8.01 -15.12
C GLU A 285 -14.05 9.15 -14.13
N ILE A 286 -12.81 9.19 -13.65
CA ILE A 286 -12.34 10.27 -12.77
C ILE A 286 -12.45 11.65 -13.45
N ILE A 287 -12.05 11.76 -14.72
CA ILE A 287 -12.15 13.01 -15.47
C ILE A 287 -13.61 13.40 -15.66
N SER A 288 -14.44 12.47 -16.14
CA SER A 288 -15.87 12.69 -16.36
C SER A 288 -16.58 13.15 -15.10
N LEU A 289 -16.35 12.46 -13.97
CA LEU A 289 -16.96 12.82 -12.70
C LEU A 289 -16.44 14.18 -12.19
N THR A 290 -15.15 14.48 -12.36
CA THR A 290 -14.60 15.79 -11.99
C THR A 290 -15.26 16.92 -12.76
N GLU A 291 -15.42 16.79 -14.08
CA GLU A 291 -16.04 17.82 -14.90
C GLU A 291 -17.56 17.94 -14.62
N ASN A 292 -18.25 16.83 -14.37
CA ASN A 292 -19.65 16.85 -13.96
C ASN A 292 -19.84 17.61 -12.63
N ILE A 293 -18.99 17.38 -11.64
CA ILE A 293 -19.08 18.11 -10.36
C ILE A 293 -18.75 19.59 -10.57
N LYS A 294 -17.75 19.94 -11.37
CA LYS A 294 -17.46 21.34 -11.71
C LYS A 294 -18.65 22.02 -12.37
N TYR A 295 -19.32 21.34 -13.31
CA TYR A 295 -20.50 21.86 -13.96
C TYR A 295 -21.66 22.08 -12.96
N GLN A 296 -21.89 21.17 -12.03
CA GLN A 296 -22.89 21.30 -10.96
C GLN A 296 -22.59 22.49 -10.02
N LEU A 297 -21.31 22.73 -9.71
CA LEU A 297 -20.90 23.85 -8.88
C LEU A 297 -21.08 25.21 -9.57
N GLY A 298 -21.00 25.24 -10.90
CA GLY A 298 -21.18 26.47 -11.70
C GLY A 298 -20.18 27.58 -11.36
N ASP A 299 -20.51 28.81 -11.74
CA ASP A 299 -19.69 30.01 -11.50
C ASP A 299 -20.09 30.77 -10.24
N SER A 300 -21.03 30.25 -9.45
CA SER A 300 -21.50 30.89 -8.23
C SER A 300 -20.43 30.85 -7.12
N PRO A 301 -20.41 31.83 -6.19
CA PRO A 301 -19.53 31.78 -5.04
C PRO A 301 -19.71 30.48 -4.27
N LEU A 302 -18.64 29.70 -4.18
CA LEU A 302 -18.67 28.41 -3.46
C LEU A 302 -18.65 28.65 -1.96
N ASP A 303 -19.31 27.77 -1.21
CA ASP A 303 -19.18 27.66 0.24
C ASP A 303 -17.71 27.49 0.66
N LEU A 304 -17.44 27.58 1.95
CA LEU A 304 -16.09 27.35 2.50
C LEU A 304 -15.54 25.96 2.19
N ILE A 305 -16.43 24.99 2.03
CA ILE A 305 -16.09 23.60 1.68
C ILE A 305 -16.93 23.15 0.47
N ILE A 306 -16.43 22.20 -0.29
CA ILE A 306 -17.21 21.45 -1.27
C ILE A 306 -17.68 20.17 -0.59
N PHE A 307 -19.00 19.98 -0.46
CA PHE A 307 -19.62 18.85 0.21
C PHE A 307 -20.71 18.26 -0.68
N ILE A 308 -20.39 17.20 -1.41
CA ILE A 308 -21.24 16.64 -2.47
C ILE A 308 -21.24 15.13 -2.39
N GLY A 309 -22.42 14.53 -2.53
CA GLY A 309 -22.60 13.09 -2.61
C GLY A 309 -23.69 12.68 -3.56
N SER A 310 -23.65 11.41 -3.94
CA SER A 310 -24.66 10.79 -4.82
C SER A 310 -24.67 9.27 -4.62
N PRO A 311 -25.82 8.61 -4.76
CA PRO A 311 -25.88 7.15 -4.84
C PRO A 311 -25.20 6.57 -6.10
N GLN A 312 -24.92 7.41 -7.10
CA GLN A 312 -24.27 7.01 -8.33
C GLN A 312 -22.74 7.15 -8.29
N TYR A 313 -22.20 7.72 -7.20
CA TYR A 313 -20.75 7.84 -7.07
C TYR A 313 -20.15 6.52 -6.66
N ASN A 314 -18.95 6.24 -7.20
CA ASN A 314 -18.15 5.10 -6.79
C ASN A 314 -17.01 5.59 -5.88
N ILE A 315 -16.98 5.09 -4.65
CA ILE A 315 -15.99 5.48 -3.62
C ILE A 315 -14.53 5.32 -4.11
N GLU A 316 -14.26 4.38 -5.01
CA GLU A 316 -12.92 4.14 -5.57
C GLU A 316 -12.35 5.34 -6.32
N TYR A 317 -13.19 6.15 -6.92
CA TYR A 317 -12.78 7.30 -7.72
C TYR A 317 -12.79 8.61 -6.92
N LEU A 318 -13.56 8.64 -5.83
CA LEU A 318 -13.81 9.89 -5.10
C LEU A 318 -12.54 10.50 -4.51
N GLY A 319 -11.57 9.69 -4.09
CA GLY A 319 -10.29 10.19 -3.58
C GLY A 319 -9.52 11.01 -4.62
N SER A 320 -9.45 10.51 -5.86
CA SER A 320 -8.77 11.19 -6.97
C SER A 320 -9.55 12.42 -7.45
N VAL A 321 -10.87 12.31 -7.51
CA VAL A 321 -11.76 13.44 -7.87
C VAL A 321 -11.66 14.55 -6.82
N ALA A 322 -11.72 14.21 -5.54
CA ALA A 322 -11.59 15.18 -4.44
C ALA A 322 -10.23 15.90 -4.46
N SER A 323 -9.14 15.16 -4.74
CA SER A 323 -7.80 15.77 -4.89
C SER A 323 -7.75 16.79 -6.02
N ARG A 324 -8.32 16.44 -7.20
CA ARG A 324 -8.37 17.36 -8.36
C ARG A 324 -9.19 18.63 -8.04
N LEU A 325 -10.34 18.44 -7.40
CA LEU A 325 -11.20 19.58 -7.01
C LEU A 325 -10.56 20.43 -5.92
N ALA A 326 -9.94 19.82 -4.89
CA ALA A 326 -9.27 20.55 -3.82
C ALA A 326 -8.11 21.40 -4.36
N ASN A 327 -7.33 20.86 -5.30
CA ASN A 327 -6.25 21.60 -5.96
C ASN A 327 -6.79 22.73 -6.87
N TYR A 328 -7.91 22.48 -7.59
CA TYR A 328 -8.46 23.46 -8.51
C TYR A 328 -9.11 24.64 -7.80
N TYR A 329 -9.93 24.36 -6.76
CA TYR A 329 -10.68 25.40 -6.02
C TYR A 329 -9.93 25.92 -4.79
N ASN A 330 -8.81 25.30 -4.40
CA ASN A 330 -8.09 25.57 -3.15
C ASN A 330 -9.03 25.55 -1.93
N LYS A 331 -9.90 24.55 -1.85
CA LYS A 331 -10.92 24.38 -0.79
C LYS A 331 -10.92 22.95 -0.25
N PRO A 332 -11.33 22.73 1.01
CA PRO A 332 -11.64 21.42 1.52
C PRO A 332 -12.77 20.76 0.72
N VAL A 333 -12.57 19.51 0.30
CA VAL A 333 -13.51 18.75 -0.52
C VAL A 333 -13.89 17.47 0.19
N PHE A 334 -15.19 17.29 0.40
CA PHE A 334 -15.82 16.11 0.97
C PHE A 334 -16.72 15.51 -0.10
N LEU A 335 -16.33 14.37 -0.64
CA LEU A 335 -17.16 13.63 -1.59
C LEU A 335 -17.60 12.31 -0.97
N TYR A 336 -18.83 11.89 -1.22
CA TYR A 336 -19.35 10.66 -0.65
C TYR A 336 -20.29 9.90 -1.59
N GLU A 337 -20.21 8.57 -1.50
CA GLU A 337 -21.18 7.64 -2.04
C GLU A 337 -22.29 7.48 -1.01
N GLN A 338 -23.54 7.65 -1.45
CA GLN A 338 -24.70 7.57 -0.57
C GLN A 338 -25.37 6.21 -0.71
N HIS A 339 -25.47 5.48 0.39
CA HIS A 339 -26.24 4.26 0.53
C HIS A 339 -27.58 4.55 1.24
N ASP A 340 -28.44 3.53 1.41
CA ASP A 340 -29.78 3.71 1.98
C ASP A 340 -29.79 4.31 3.39
N GLU A 341 -28.89 3.87 4.30
CA GLU A 341 -28.88 4.29 5.68
C GLU A 341 -27.65 5.16 6.05
N TYR A 342 -26.57 5.04 5.32
CA TYR A 342 -25.32 5.74 5.58
C TYR A 342 -24.67 6.24 4.30
N SER A 343 -23.73 7.15 4.47
CA SER A 343 -22.85 7.63 3.40
C SER A 343 -21.40 7.36 3.75
N ARG A 344 -20.64 6.89 2.77
CA ARG A 344 -19.19 6.68 2.89
C ARG A 344 -18.46 7.65 1.98
N GLY A 345 -17.48 8.36 2.52
CA GLY A 345 -16.83 9.41 1.77
C GLY A 345 -15.34 9.54 2.00
N THR A 346 -14.77 10.43 1.22
CA THR A 346 -13.36 10.81 1.27
C THR A 346 -13.22 12.30 1.41
N VAL A 347 -12.13 12.71 2.04
CA VAL A 347 -11.78 14.11 2.26
C VAL A 347 -10.43 14.41 1.66
N ARG A 348 -10.32 15.55 0.99
CA ARG A 348 -9.05 16.16 0.60
C ARG A 348 -9.07 17.63 0.95
N VAL A 349 -7.96 18.12 1.51
CA VAL A 349 -7.87 19.51 1.96
C VAL A 349 -6.62 20.18 1.39
N PRO A 350 -6.67 21.52 1.19
CA PRO A 350 -5.49 22.28 0.78
C PRO A 350 -4.39 22.26 1.85
N LYS A 351 -3.18 22.64 1.43
CA LYS A 351 -2.04 22.81 2.35
C LYS A 351 -2.39 23.79 3.47
N GLY A 352 -2.07 23.42 4.70
CA GLY A 352 -2.39 24.22 5.89
C GLY A 352 -3.70 23.84 6.59
N CYS A 353 -4.53 22.99 5.98
CA CYS A 353 -5.71 22.39 6.61
C CYS A 353 -5.40 20.97 7.12
N ASP A 354 -6.23 20.49 8.06
CA ASP A 354 -6.13 19.16 8.64
C ASP A 354 -7.51 18.48 8.62
N ALA A 355 -7.67 17.50 7.73
CA ALA A 355 -8.92 16.77 7.54
C ALA A 355 -9.29 15.94 8.77
N VAL A 356 -8.30 15.35 9.45
CA VAL A 356 -8.55 14.51 10.64
C VAL A 356 -9.07 15.37 11.79
N LYS A 357 -8.40 16.49 12.09
CA LYS A 357 -8.86 17.43 13.13
C LYS A 357 -10.25 18.01 12.83
N ALA A 358 -10.55 18.27 11.56
CA ALA A 358 -11.89 18.72 11.17
C ALA A 358 -12.95 17.68 11.53
N MET A 359 -12.69 16.40 11.24
CA MET A 359 -13.61 15.31 11.58
C MET A 359 -13.63 15.00 13.09
N GLU A 360 -12.51 15.08 13.79
CA GLU A 360 -12.44 14.96 15.25
C GLU A 360 -13.37 15.97 15.94
N SER A 361 -13.44 17.21 15.45
CA SER A 361 -14.30 18.26 16.02
C SER A 361 -15.80 17.95 15.97
N CYS A 362 -16.21 17.04 15.09
CA CYS A 362 -17.59 16.58 14.92
C CYS A 362 -17.73 15.06 14.93
N SER A 363 -16.80 14.36 15.59
CA SER A 363 -16.71 12.89 15.65
C SER A 363 -17.98 12.21 16.18
N TYR A 364 -18.76 12.91 17.04
CA TYR A 364 -20.03 12.41 17.56
C TYR A 364 -21.13 12.19 16.49
N LEU A 365 -20.95 12.71 15.27
CA LEU A 365 -21.85 12.52 14.13
C LEU A 365 -21.38 11.37 13.22
N LEU A 366 -20.14 10.94 13.34
CA LEU A 366 -19.51 9.96 12.46
C LEU A 366 -19.57 8.55 13.03
N GLN A 367 -19.80 7.56 12.18
CA GLN A 367 -19.68 6.14 12.55
C GLN A 367 -18.21 5.72 12.56
N THR A 368 -17.45 6.12 11.54
CA THR A 368 -16.01 5.91 11.45
C THR A 368 -15.35 7.08 10.72
N PHE A 369 -14.11 7.39 11.07
CA PHE A 369 -13.26 8.30 10.31
C PHE A 369 -11.79 7.99 10.59
N GLY A 370 -10.92 8.41 9.66
CA GLY A 370 -9.47 8.26 9.82
C GLY A 370 -8.70 8.63 8.57
N GLY A 371 -7.38 8.70 8.69
CA GLY A 371 -6.47 9.05 7.61
C GLY A 371 -5.35 9.98 8.09
N HIS A 372 -4.88 10.81 7.17
CA HIS A 372 -3.81 11.78 7.38
C HIS A 372 -4.33 13.22 7.30
N PRO A 373 -3.57 14.22 7.77
CA PRO A 373 -4.00 15.62 7.72
C PRO A 373 -4.48 16.08 6.34
N ALA A 374 -3.82 15.67 5.25
CA ALA A 374 -4.17 16.07 3.88
C ALA A 374 -5.32 15.25 3.25
N ALA A 375 -5.55 14.02 3.73
CA ALA A 375 -6.42 13.04 3.08
C ALA A 375 -7.01 12.06 4.10
N ALA A 376 -8.33 11.96 4.17
CA ALA A 376 -8.99 11.08 5.13
C ALA A 376 -10.28 10.48 4.53
N GLY A 377 -10.84 9.47 5.22
CA GLY A 377 -12.12 8.87 4.91
C GLY A 377 -13.10 8.98 6.07
N PHE A 378 -14.39 8.88 5.80
CA PHE A 378 -15.44 8.93 6.80
C PHE A 378 -16.64 8.04 6.43
N THR A 379 -17.40 7.64 7.46
CA THR A 379 -18.73 7.06 7.32
C THR A 379 -19.67 7.79 8.27
N VAL A 380 -20.84 8.20 7.77
CA VAL A 380 -21.83 8.98 8.50
C VAL A 380 -23.24 8.46 8.21
N ALA A 381 -24.13 8.42 9.21
CA ALA A 381 -25.54 8.11 8.99
C ALA A 381 -26.18 9.23 8.17
N ASN A 382 -27.05 8.89 7.21
CA ASN A 382 -27.63 9.88 6.30
C ASN A 382 -28.43 10.99 7.03
N GLU A 383 -29.04 10.68 8.15
CA GLU A 383 -29.75 11.65 9.01
C GLU A 383 -28.81 12.72 9.61
N ASN A 384 -27.51 12.44 9.68
CA ASN A 384 -26.50 13.34 10.25
C ASN A 384 -25.76 14.17 9.17
N LEU A 385 -25.97 13.93 7.88
CA LEU A 385 -25.18 14.54 6.77
C LEU A 385 -25.21 16.07 6.81
N GLU A 386 -26.41 16.69 6.94
CA GLU A 386 -26.53 18.15 6.95
C GLU A 386 -25.85 18.74 8.19
N LYS A 387 -26.04 18.14 9.35
CA LYS A 387 -25.42 18.59 10.58
C LYS A 387 -23.89 18.44 10.55
N PHE A 388 -23.41 17.37 9.93
CA PHE A 388 -21.98 17.15 9.69
C PHE A 388 -21.40 18.24 8.79
N LYS A 389 -22.08 18.59 7.68
CA LYS A 389 -21.69 19.69 6.80
C LYS A 389 -21.61 21.02 7.55
N GLU A 390 -22.63 21.34 8.37
CA GLU A 390 -22.67 22.58 9.15
C GLU A 390 -21.50 22.68 10.15
N GLU A 391 -21.19 21.60 10.86
CA GLU A 391 -20.08 21.59 11.82
C GLU A 391 -18.72 21.73 11.11
N LEU A 392 -18.54 21.10 9.94
CA LEU A 392 -17.35 21.28 9.11
C LEU A 392 -17.20 22.74 8.64
N ILE A 393 -18.28 23.38 8.19
CA ILE A 393 -18.26 24.80 7.81
C ILE A 393 -17.85 25.68 9.01
N LYS A 394 -18.40 25.42 10.20
CA LYS A 394 -18.04 26.14 11.45
C LYS A 394 -16.55 25.90 11.81
N TYR A 395 -16.03 24.69 11.61
CA TYR A 395 -14.63 24.39 11.86
C TYR A 395 -13.72 25.18 10.91
N PHE A 396 -13.95 25.08 9.60
CA PHE A 396 -13.14 25.74 8.59
C PHE A 396 -13.28 27.26 8.57
N SER A 397 -14.39 27.83 9.06
CA SER A 397 -14.53 29.28 9.18
C SER A 397 -13.58 29.92 10.22
N LYS A 398 -13.00 29.11 11.11
CA LYS A 398 -12.05 29.57 12.15
C LYS A 398 -10.59 29.42 11.72
N ILE A 399 -10.34 28.83 10.56
CA ILE A 399 -9.00 28.56 10.04
C ILE A 399 -8.77 29.46 8.82
N SER A 400 -7.68 30.20 8.82
CA SER A 400 -7.23 30.93 7.63
C SER A 400 -6.22 30.06 6.89
N TRP A 401 -6.61 29.55 5.74
CA TRP A 401 -5.68 28.99 4.75
C TRP A 401 -5.62 29.95 3.55
N GLN A 402 -4.43 30.37 3.20
CA GLN A 402 -4.15 31.13 1.98
C GLN A 402 -3.17 30.36 1.11
#